data_9c10c0f4081e0dd1a82f4cfc15ee147e
#
_entry.id   9c10c0f4081e0dd1a82f4cfc15ee147e
#
_cell.length_a   1.000
_cell.length_b   1.000
_cell.length_c   1.000
_cell.angle_alpha   90.00
_cell.angle_beta   90.00
_cell.angle_gamma   90.00
#
_symmetry.space_group_name_H-M   'P 1'
#
loop_
_entity.id
_entity.type
_entity.pdbx_description
1 polymer ?
#
loop_
_entity_poly.entity_id
_entity_poly.type
_entity_poly.pdbx_seq_one_letter_code
_entity_poly.pdbx_strand_id
1 'polypeptide(L)'
;GHLRDKMHMKISSSAYPATVRYDLHMRLDGLPRHNKLCHGDFQPSNVVITPDGTPYIIDWSHATQGNGSADAARTYLIFKLQGKDELAEKYLKLFCTKTDTAIQYVQRILPIVAASQSVKGKPEEKEFLDKWVNVCDWQ
;
A
#
# COMPACT_ATOMS: atom_id res chain seq x y z
N GLY A 1 6.40 -12.40 9.84
CA GLY A 1 7.53 -11.79 9.21
C GLY A 1 7.43 -10.28 9.07
N HIS A 2 8.52 -9.66 8.69
CA HIS A 2 8.57 -8.22 8.46
C HIS A 2 7.83 -7.88 7.17
N LEU A 3 7.10 -6.74 7.16
CA LEU A 3 6.34 -6.32 5.98
C LEU A 3 7.25 -6.17 4.74
N ARG A 4 8.46 -5.62 4.93
CA ARG A 4 9.44 -5.44 3.84
C ARG A 4 9.77 -6.76 3.16
N ASP A 5 10.00 -7.82 3.93
CA ASP A 5 10.33 -9.13 3.38
C ASP A 5 9.17 -9.70 2.56
N LYS A 6 7.95 -9.53 3.06
CA LYS A 6 6.75 -9.94 2.33
C LYS A 6 6.61 -9.20 1.00
N MET A 7 6.91 -7.90 0.99
CA MET A 7 6.83 -7.08 -0.22
C MET A 7 7.89 -7.48 -1.24
N HIS A 8 9.13 -7.78 -0.81
CA HIS A 8 10.17 -8.30 -1.70
C HIS A 8 9.73 -9.60 -2.36
N MET A 9 9.17 -10.52 -1.59
CA MET A 9 8.68 -11.79 -2.14
C MET A 9 7.60 -11.57 -3.18
N LYS A 10 6.67 -10.66 -2.92
CA LYS A 10 5.58 -10.35 -3.85
C LYS A 10 6.08 -9.68 -5.13
N ILE A 11 7.05 -8.77 -5.02
CA ILE A 11 7.67 -8.15 -6.20
C ILE A 11 8.33 -9.23 -7.06
N SER A 12 9.09 -10.14 -6.45
CA SER A 12 9.75 -11.24 -7.16
C SER A 12 8.76 -12.15 -7.87
N SER A 13 7.58 -12.33 -7.31
CA SER A 13 6.52 -13.18 -7.86
C SER A 13 5.64 -12.45 -8.88
N SER A 14 5.80 -11.15 -9.05
CA SER A 14 4.98 -10.38 -9.98
C SER A 14 5.34 -10.66 -11.43
N ALA A 15 4.40 -10.39 -12.34
CA ALA A 15 4.59 -10.62 -13.79
C ALA A 15 5.30 -9.46 -14.49
N TYR A 16 5.74 -8.43 -13.77
CA TYR A 16 6.42 -7.29 -14.37
C TYR A 16 7.80 -7.67 -14.89
N PRO A 17 8.31 -6.95 -15.91
CA PRO A 17 9.65 -7.20 -16.44
C PRO A 17 10.72 -7.12 -15.36
N ALA A 18 11.83 -7.82 -15.58
CA ALA A 18 12.94 -7.86 -14.61
C ALA A 18 13.47 -6.48 -14.25
N THR A 19 13.51 -5.56 -15.20
CA THR A 19 13.95 -4.17 -14.96
C THR A 19 13.02 -3.44 -14.00
N VAL A 20 11.71 -3.63 -14.15
CA VAL A 20 10.70 -3.03 -13.27
C VAL A 20 10.81 -3.65 -11.87
N ARG A 21 10.92 -4.98 -11.80
CA ARG A 21 11.07 -5.67 -10.51
C ARG A 21 12.33 -5.20 -9.76
N TYR A 22 13.44 -5.05 -10.49
CA TYR A 22 14.67 -4.54 -9.90
C TYR A 22 14.48 -3.14 -9.31
N ASP A 23 13.86 -2.24 -10.08
CA ASP A 23 13.56 -0.87 -9.61
C ASP A 23 12.73 -0.88 -8.34
N LEU A 24 11.69 -1.72 -8.32
CA LEU A 24 10.81 -1.81 -7.15
C LEU A 24 11.55 -2.34 -5.92
N HIS A 25 12.41 -3.34 -6.09
CA HIS A 25 13.25 -3.84 -4.99
C HIS A 25 14.17 -2.76 -4.45
N MET A 26 14.80 -1.99 -5.35
CA MET A 26 15.70 -0.91 -4.95
C MET A 26 14.96 0.20 -4.21
N ARG A 27 13.78 0.58 -4.67
CA ARG A 27 12.95 1.57 -3.99
C ARG A 27 12.53 1.09 -2.60
N LEU A 28 12.12 -0.17 -2.50
CA LEU A 28 11.73 -0.76 -1.22
C LEU A 28 12.87 -0.75 -0.22
N ASP A 29 14.08 -1.13 -0.67
CA ASP A 29 15.27 -1.12 0.19
C ASP A 29 15.70 0.29 0.60
N GLY A 30 15.38 1.29 -0.23
CA GLY A 30 15.68 2.68 0.07
C GLY A 30 14.74 3.32 1.10
N LEU A 31 13.64 2.67 1.47
CA LEU A 31 12.73 3.20 2.47
C LEU A 31 13.31 3.04 3.88
N PRO A 32 13.07 4.00 4.79
CA PRO A 32 13.51 3.87 6.17
C PRO A 32 12.93 2.61 6.83
N ARG A 33 13.71 1.96 7.66
CA ARG A 33 13.26 0.79 8.42
C ARG A 33 12.49 1.24 9.65
N HIS A 34 11.29 0.66 9.81
CA HIS A 34 10.45 0.92 10.96
C HIS A 34 10.01 -0.41 11.59
N ASN A 35 9.89 -0.38 12.92
CA ASN A 35 9.45 -1.55 13.68
C ASN A 35 8.03 -1.36 14.24
N LYS A 36 7.23 -0.51 13.59
CA LYS A 36 5.85 -0.31 13.98
C LYS A 36 5.01 -1.52 13.60
N LEU A 37 4.02 -1.82 14.43
CA LEU A 37 3.03 -2.84 14.10
C LEU A 37 2.17 -2.34 12.93
N CYS A 38 2.15 -3.10 11.84
CA CYS A 38 1.34 -2.81 10.67
C CYS A 38 0.23 -3.85 10.55
N HIS A 39 -0.97 -3.40 10.13
CA HIS A 39 -2.11 -4.30 9.99
C HIS A 39 -1.87 -5.38 8.92
N GLY A 40 -1.28 -5.01 7.80
CA GLY A 40 -0.93 -5.95 6.73
C GLY A 40 -2.08 -6.31 5.80
N ASP A 41 -3.33 -6.18 6.24
CA ASP A 41 -4.54 -6.42 5.45
C ASP A 41 -5.59 -5.35 5.75
N PHE A 42 -5.12 -4.13 5.93
CA PHE A 42 -5.98 -3.00 6.22
C PHE A 42 -6.72 -2.59 4.94
N GLN A 43 -8.01 -2.90 4.90
CA GLN A 43 -8.88 -2.65 3.74
C GLN A 43 -10.29 -2.27 4.23
N PRO A 44 -11.15 -1.75 3.34
CA PRO A 44 -12.48 -1.26 3.75
C PRO A 44 -13.32 -2.25 4.54
N SER A 45 -13.23 -3.55 4.23
CA SER A 45 -14.00 -4.58 4.96
C SER A 45 -13.53 -4.75 6.40
N ASN A 46 -12.32 -4.26 6.74
CA ASN A 46 -11.74 -4.34 8.07
C ASN A 46 -11.79 -3.02 8.83
N VAL A 47 -12.54 -2.05 8.30
CA VAL A 47 -12.67 -0.73 8.89
C VAL A 47 -14.15 -0.42 9.16
N VAL A 48 -14.45 -0.04 10.38
CA VAL A 48 -15.76 0.50 10.75
C VAL A 48 -15.62 2.01 10.93
N ILE A 49 -16.44 2.79 10.26
CA ILE A 49 -16.43 4.25 10.35
C ILE A 49 -17.66 4.67 11.15
N THR A 50 -17.42 5.37 12.25
CA THR A 50 -18.50 5.90 13.08
C THR A 50 -19.14 7.13 12.43
N PRO A 51 -20.34 7.57 12.92
CA PRO A 51 -21.01 8.74 12.35
C PRO A 51 -20.18 10.03 12.35
N ASP A 52 -19.21 10.16 13.28
CA ASP A 52 -18.32 11.32 13.31
C ASP A 52 -17.13 11.21 12.36
N GLY A 53 -17.06 10.11 11.59
CA GLY A 53 -15.99 9.89 10.63
C GLY A 53 -14.74 9.22 11.20
N THR A 54 -14.77 8.74 12.44
CA THR A 54 -13.63 8.07 13.06
C THR A 54 -13.53 6.62 12.57
N PRO A 55 -12.40 6.20 11.99
CA PRO A 55 -12.21 4.81 11.59
C PRO A 55 -11.74 3.95 12.75
N TYR A 56 -12.26 2.73 12.82
CA TYR A 56 -11.79 1.68 13.73
C TYR A 56 -11.35 0.47 12.91
N ILE A 57 -10.21 -0.08 13.25
CA ILE A 57 -9.63 -1.24 12.57
C ILE A 57 -10.03 -2.49 13.35
N ILE A 58 -10.65 -3.45 12.68
CA ILE A 58 -11.27 -4.58 13.37
C ILE A 58 -10.64 -5.96 13.12
N ASP A 59 -9.78 -6.12 12.12
CA ASP A 59 -9.17 -7.42 11.84
C ASP A 59 -7.66 -7.30 11.78
N TRP A 60 -6.97 -7.82 12.80
CA TRP A 60 -5.52 -7.77 12.92
C TRP A 60 -4.85 -9.11 12.59
N SER A 61 -5.56 -10.06 11.96
CA SER A 61 -5.04 -11.40 11.69
C SER A 61 -3.79 -11.41 10.82
N HIS A 62 -3.57 -10.37 10.01
CA HIS A 62 -2.39 -10.23 9.14
C HIS A 62 -1.39 -9.20 9.65
N ALA A 63 -1.45 -8.83 10.92
CA ALA A 63 -0.56 -7.81 11.49
C ALA A 63 0.91 -8.23 11.38
N THR A 64 1.77 -7.27 10.99
CA THR A 64 3.21 -7.46 10.84
C THR A 64 3.93 -6.23 11.34
N GLN A 65 5.27 -6.34 11.54
CA GLN A 65 6.12 -5.19 11.78
C GLN A 65 6.62 -4.64 10.44
N GLY A 66 6.65 -3.32 10.31
CA GLY A 66 7.13 -2.70 9.10
C GLY A 66 6.84 -1.21 9.02
N ASN A 67 6.83 -0.70 7.80
CA ASN A 67 6.61 0.71 7.53
C ASN A 67 5.11 1.04 7.55
N GLY A 68 4.69 1.88 8.50
CA GLY A 68 3.28 2.28 8.61
C GLY A 68 2.77 3.03 7.38
N SER A 69 3.64 3.75 6.67
CA SER A 69 3.26 4.43 5.42
C SER A 69 2.99 3.44 4.30
N ALA A 70 3.68 2.29 4.28
CA ALA A 70 3.38 1.23 3.31
C ALA A 70 2.01 0.62 3.57
N ASP A 71 1.65 0.43 4.83
CA ASP A 71 0.34 -0.06 5.21
C ASP A 71 -0.75 0.94 4.80
N ALA A 72 -0.51 2.23 5.03
CA ALA A 72 -1.43 3.29 4.61
C ALA A 72 -1.57 3.36 3.08
N ALA A 73 -0.46 3.21 2.35
CA ALA A 73 -0.48 3.19 0.89
C ALA A 73 -1.34 2.02 0.38
N ARG A 74 -1.21 0.86 0.99
CA ARG A 74 -2.01 -0.31 0.64
C ARG A 74 -3.50 -0.04 0.87
N THR A 75 -3.85 0.51 2.02
CA THR A 75 -5.24 0.84 2.34
C THR A 75 -5.82 1.83 1.32
N TYR A 76 -5.05 2.88 1.01
CA TYR A 76 -5.43 3.86 -0.01
C TYR A 76 -5.71 3.16 -1.34
N LEU A 77 -4.81 2.29 -1.77
CA LEU A 77 -4.94 1.57 -3.04
C LEU A 77 -6.20 0.70 -3.06
N ILE A 78 -6.48 -0.02 -1.98
CA ILE A 78 -7.66 -0.89 -1.89
C ILE A 78 -8.95 -0.07 -1.99
N PHE A 79 -9.02 1.08 -1.31
CA PHE A 79 -10.17 1.97 -1.46
C PHE A 79 -10.36 2.40 -2.92
N LYS A 80 -9.26 2.76 -3.59
CA LYS A 80 -9.30 3.15 -5.01
C LYS A 80 -9.79 1.99 -5.89
N LEU A 81 -9.29 0.79 -5.66
CA LEU A 81 -9.71 -0.40 -6.40
C LEU A 81 -11.21 -0.70 -6.25
N GLN A 82 -11.78 -0.29 -5.12
CA GLN A 82 -13.21 -0.48 -4.85
C GLN A 82 -14.06 0.70 -5.34
N GLY A 83 -13.46 1.66 -6.03
CA GLY A 83 -14.17 2.83 -6.53
C GLY A 83 -14.53 3.84 -5.46
N LYS A 84 -13.93 3.75 -4.27
CA LYS A 84 -14.20 4.63 -3.14
C LYS A 84 -13.17 5.75 -3.07
N ASP A 85 -13.10 6.55 -4.13
CA ASP A 85 -12.05 7.57 -4.31
C ASP A 85 -12.06 8.63 -3.20
N GLU A 86 -13.24 9.13 -2.84
CA GLU A 86 -13.33 10.14 -1.78
C GLU A 86 -12.86 9.60 -0.44
N LEU A 87 -13.21 8.36 -0.13
CA LEU A 87 -12.80 7.72 1.11
C LEU A 87 -11.30 7.48 1.11
N ALA A 88 -10.72 7.09 -0.03
CA ALA A 88 -9.28 6.92 -0.18
C ALA A 88 -8.53 8.23 0.13
N GLU A 89 -8.97 9.33 -0.47
CA GLU A 89 -8.33 10.64 -0.25
C GLU A 89 -8.48 11.10 1.19
N LYS A 90 -9.66 10.93 1.77
CA LYS A 90 -9.94 11.30 3.16
C LYS A 90 -9.07 10.49 4.12
N TYR A 91 -8.94 9.19 3.89
CA TYR A 91 -8.11 8.32 4.70
C TYR A 91 -6.66 8.73 4.65
N LEU A 92 -6.12 8.95 3.44
CA LEU A 92 -4.72 9.32 3.26
C LEU A 92 -4.41 10.64 3.96
N LYS A 93 -5.28 11.63 3.80
CA LYS A 93 -5.11 12.92 4.46
C LYS A 93 -5.11 12.78 5.97
N LEU A 94 -6.04 11.99 6.51
CA LEU A 94 -6.14 11.77 7.95
C LEU A 94 -4.89 11.05 8.47
N PHE A 95 -4.44 10.01 7.79
CA PHE A 95 -3.23 9.29 8.16
C PHE A 95 -2.02 10.23 8.21
N CYS A 96 -1.82 11.01 7.15
CA CYS A 96 -0.69 11.93 7.05
C CYS A 96 -0.72 13.00 8.12
N THR A 97 -1.89 13.53 8.43
CA THR A 97 -2.06 14.53 9.50
C THR A 97 -1.77 13.94 10.87
N LYS A 98 -2.33 12.76 11.16
CA LYS A 98 -2.19 12.12 12.47
C LYS A 98 -0.77 11.62 12.74
N THR A 99 -0.03 11.24 11.72
CA THR A 99 1.32 10.69 11.85
C THR A 99 2.42 11.69 11.49
N ASP A 100 2.04 12.92 11.12
CA ASP A 100 2.98 13.94 10.64
C ASP A 100 3.86 13.40 9.51
N THR A 101 3.21 12.75 8.54
CA THR A 101 3.87 12.17 7.39
C THR A 101 3.50 12.96 6.13
N ALA A 102 4.48 13.24 5.27
CA ALA A 102 4.23 13.91 4.01
C ALA A 102 3.46 12.99 3.05
N ILE A 103 2.46 13.53 2.36
CA ILE A 103 1.67 12.76 1.37
C ILE A 103 2.60 12.20 0.29
N GLN A 104 3.58 12.97 -0.16
CA GLN A 104 4.52 12.55 -1.18
C GLN A 104 5.29 11.30 -0.79
N TYR A 105 5.60 11.14 0.49
CA TYR A 105 6.28 9.95 0.99
C TYR A 105 5.41 8.70 0.79
N VAL A 106 4.12 8.78 1.12
CA VAL A 106 3.18 7.66 0.90
C VAL A 106 3.02 7.39 -0.59
N GLN A 107 2.92 8.44 -1.41
CA GLN A 107 2.76 8.31 -2.86
C GLN A 107 3.93 7.58 -3.52
N ARG A 108 5.15 7.76 -3.02
CA ARG A 108 6.34 7.05 -3.52
C ARG A 108 6.27 5.55 -3.28
N ILE A 109 5.52 5.13 -2.28
CA ILE A 109 5.38 3.72 -1.92
C ILE A 109 4.30 3.04 -2.76
N LEU A 110 3.35 3.80 -3.31
CA LEU A 110 2.22 3.24 -4.06
C LEU A 110 2.62 2.29 -5.20
N PRO A 111 3.64 2.59 -6.03
CA PRO A 111 4.05 1.64 -7.07
C PRO A 111 4.48 0.27 -6.50
N ILE A 112 5.16 0.27 -5.36
CA ILE A 112 5.59 -0.97 -4.70
C ILE A 112 4.37 -1.75 -4.23
N VAL A 113 3.42 -1.07 -3.62
CA VAL A 113 2.20 -1.68 -3.10
C VAL A 113 1.34 -2.21 -4.26
N ALA A 114 1.25 -1.46 -5.37
CA ALA A 114 0.51 -1.91 -6.54
C ALA A 114 1.11 -3.19 -7.12
N ALA A 115 2.44 -3.26 -7.23
CA ALA A 115 3.11 -4.48 -7.69
C ALA A 115 2.85 -5.66 -6.76
N SER A 116 2.86 -5.43 -5.44
CA SER A 116 2.54 -6.46 -4.45
C SER A 116 1.10 -6.97 -4.63
N GLN A 117 0.16 -6.05 -4.83
CA GLN A 117 -1.26 -6.41 -5.01
C GLN A 117 -1.46 -7.22 -6.30
N SER A 118 -0.69 -6.93 -7.36
CA SER A 118 -0.81 -7.62 -8.65
C SER A 118 -0.57 -9.11 -8.56
N VAL A 119 0.16 -9.56 -7.57
CA VAL A 119 0.49 -10.99 -7.37
C VAL A 119 -0.77 -11.82 -7.10
N LYS A 120 -1.84 -11.20 -6.60
CA LYS A 120 -3.12 -11.89 -6.41
C LYS A 120 -3.75 -12.34 -7.72
N GLY A 121 -3.29 -11.80 -8.86
CA GLY A 121 -3.69 -12.23 -10.18
C GLY A 121 -5.14 -11.97 -10.54
N LYS A 122 -5.75 -10.91 -10.01
CA LYS A 122 -7.14 -10.56 -10.32
C LYS A 122 -7.20 -9.77 -11.63
N PRO A 123 -7.76 -10.35 -12.71
CA PRO A 123 -7.75 -9.68 -14.03
C PRO A 123 -8.44 -8.31 -14.02
N GLU A 124 -9.47 -8.15 -13.20
CA GLU A 124 -10.23 -6.90 -13.11
C GLU A 124 -9.42 -5.75 -12.50
N GLU A 125 -8.34 -6.07 -11.79
CA GLU A 125 -7.47 -5.07 -11.16
C GLU A 125 -6.26 -4.70 -12.02
N LYS A 126 -5.94 -5.51 -13.01
CA LYS A 126 -4.67 -5.44 -13.74
C LYS A 126 -4.42 -4.06 -14.36
N GLU A 127 -5.39 -3.53 -15.09
CA GLU A 127 -5.22 -2.25 -15.79
C GLU A 127 -4.98 -1.12 -14.79
N PHE A 128 -5.72 -1.08 -13.72
CA PHE A 128 -5.58 -0.07 -12.68
C PHE A 128 -4.21 -0.17 -12.00
N LEU A 129 -3.81 -1.38 -11.61
CA LEU A 129 -2.53 -1.59 -10.93
C LEU A 129 -1.35 -1.25 -11.84
N ASP A 130 -1.43 -1.59 -13.12
CA ASP A 130 -0.38 -1.28 -14.09
C ASP A 130 -0.12 0.23 -14.19
N LYS A 131 -1.16 1.04 -14.10
CA LYS A 131 -1.00 2.50 -14.08
C LYS A 131 -0.16 2.98 -12.91
N TRP A 132 -0.36 2.42 -11.74
CA TRP A 132 0.39 2.82 -10.55
C TRP A 132 1.84 2.36 -10.61
N VAL A 133 2.09 1.15 -11.11
CA VAL A 133 3.45 0.62 -11.25
C VAL A 133 4.24 1.42 -12.28
N ASN A 134 3.63 1.74 -13.41
CA ASN A 134 4.31 2.44 -14.50
C ASN A 134 4.68 3.89 -14.16
N VAL A 135 4.05 4.49 -13.18
CA VAL A 135 4.43 5.81 -12.67
C VAL A 135 5.87 5.83 -12.14
N CYS A 136 6.43 4.67 -11.79
CA CYS A 136 7.83 4.56 -11.40
C CYS A 136 8.80 5.13 -12.43
N ASP A 137 8.45 5.04 -13.71
CA ASP A 137 9.33 5.48 -14.80
C ASP A 137 9.48 7.00 -14.87
N TRP A 138 8.63 7.73 -14.17
CA TRP A 138 8.60 9.20 -14.20
C TRP A 138 9.42 9.84 -13.06
N GLN A 139 10.00 9.04 -12.21
CA GLN A 139 10.73 9.48 -11.03
C GLN A 139 12.17 8.93 -11.07
#